data_d9d71adc928ab99629321e0d2033843e
#
_entry.id   d9d71adc928ab99629321e0d2033843e
#
_cell.length_a   1.000
_cell.length_b   1.000
_cell.length_c   1.000
_cell.angle_alpha   90.00
_cell.angle_beta   90.00
_cell.angle_gamma   90.00
#
_symmetry.space_group_name_H-M   'P 1'
#
loop_
_entity.id
_entity.type
_entity.pdbx_description
1 polymer ?
#
loop_
_entity_poly.entity_id
_entity_poly.type
_entity_poly.pdbx_seq_one_letter_code
_entity_poly.pdbx_strand_id
1 'polypeptide(L)'
;MFAAKYQFLRTVKVTVYLRFVVSNKPEINFKPSVKQLKAWNFLTDSVTNFVGYGGAAYGGKSYLLCYWLVSMSAAYPATAWGLGRKELSVLRKTTLITLFKVLEECRLIPGKHYVYNAQSNIITFANKSVIFLLDTAYQPSDPLYTRFGGLELTGCAVDESSET
;
A
#
# COMPACT_ATOMS: atom_id res chain seq x y z
N MET A 1 -22.55 -4.93 -10.31
CA MET A 1 -21.33 -5.76 -10.36
C MET A 1 -20.33 -5.45 -9.27
N PHE A 2 -20.36 -4.24 -8.68
CA PHE A 2 -19.49 -3.82 -7.55
C PHE A 2 -19.82 -4.46 -6.20
N ALA A 3 -21.09 -4.80 -5.93
CA ALA A 3 -21.52 -5.36 -4.66
C ALA A 3 -21.01 -6.80 -4.38
N ALA A 4 -20.78 -7.60 -5.41
CA ALA A 4 -20.32 -8.98 -5.25
C ALA A 4 -18.84 -9.11 -4.85
N LYS A 5 -17.99 -8.16 -5.27
CA LYS A 5 -16.56 -8.11 -4.85
C LYS A 5 -16.41 -7.72 -3.38
N TYR A 6 -17.29 -6.84 -2.87
CA TYR A 6 -17.28 -6.42 -1.46
C TYR A 6 -17.77 -7.51 -0.50
N GLN A 7 -18.70 -8.36 -0.91
CA GLN A 7 -19.16 -9.48 -0.07
C GLN A 7 -18.09 -10.56 0.13
N PHE A 8 -17.23 -10.79 -0.87
CA PHE A 8 -16.12 -11.75 -0.73
C PHE A 8 -15.09 -11.28 0.31
N LEU A 9 -14.87 -9.97 0.45
CA LEU A 9 -13.97 -9.39 1.44
C LEU A 9 -14.53 -9.47 2.89
N ARG A 10 -15.85 -9.55 3.06
CA ARG A 10 -16.49 -9.64 4.38
C ARG A 10 -16.27 -10.98 5.10
N THR A 11 -15.94 -12.03 4.40
CA THR A 11 -15.86 -13.39 4.98
C THR A 11 -14.42 -13.80 5.32
N VAL A 12 -13.42 -13.05 4.88
CA VAL A 12 -12.00 -13.37 5.13
C VAL A 12 -11.52 -12.62 6.37
N LYS A 13 -12.00 -13.00 7.54
CA LYS A 13 -11.43 -12.56 8.82
C LYS A 13 -9.99 -13.07 8.96
N VAL A 14 -9.07 -12.15 9.32
CA VAL A 14 -7.79 -12.30 10.07
C VAL A 14 -7.03 -13.65 9.99
N THR A 15 -7.68 -14.78 9.84
CA THR A 15 -7.05 -16.12 9.78
C THR A 15 -6.27 -16.37 8.49
N VAL A 16 -6.50 -15.59 7.42
CA VAL A 16 -5.78 -15.70 6.14
C VAL A 16 -4.40 -15.05 6.19
N TYR A 17 -4.15 -14.18 7.15
CA TYR A 17 -2.83 -13.55 7.37
C TYR A 17 -1.68 -14.55 7.56
N LEU A 18 -1.99 -15.76 7.96
CA LEU A 18 -0.98 -16.79 8.33
C LEU A 18 -0.72 -17.84 7.23
N ARG A 19 -1.51 -17.89 6.17
CA ARG A 19 -1.44 -18.99 5.19
C ARG A 19 -0.71 -18.70 3.88
N PHE A 20 -0.44 -17.44 3.54
CA PHE A 20 0.21 -17.08 2.27
C PHE A 20 1.68 -16.70 2.41
N VAL A 21 2.22 -16.79 3.57
CA VAL A 21 3.65 -16.66 3.71
C VAL A 21 4.24 -18.05 3.61
N VAL A 22 4.93 -18.26 2.50
CA VAL A 22 5.92 -19.31 2.27
C VAL A 22 6.45 -19.88 3.59
N SER A 23 6.67 -21.17 3.69
CA SER A 23 7.09 -21.98 4.82
C SER A 23 8.24 -21.48 5.72
N ASN A 24 8.66 -20.24 5.58
CA ASN A 24 9.45 -19.45 6.51
C ASN A 24 8.63 -18.20 6.81
N LYS A 25 7.88 -18.22 7.93
CA LYS A 25 7.13 -17.07 8.46
C LYS A 25 8.01 -15.82 8.45
N PRO A 26 7.66 -14.71 7.73
CA PRO A 26 8.27 -13.45 8.05
C PRO A 26 7.81 -13.11 9.47
N GLU A 27 8.74 -13.03 10.38
CA GLU A 27 8.49 -12.38 11.66
C GLU A 27 8.21 -10.90 11.36
N ILE A 28 6.96 -10.53 11.46
CA ILE A 28 6.50 -9.16 11.30
C ILE A 28 6.93 -8.41 12.56
N ASN A 29 8.11 -7.81 12.54
CA ASN A 29 8.68 -7.04 13.65
C ASN A 29 8.13 -5.61 13.71
N PHE A 30 6.91 -5.38 13.23
CA PHE A 30 6.27 -4.08 13.36
C PHE A 30 5.80 -3.88 14.81
N LYS A 31 6.42 -2.90 15.49
CA LYS A 31 6.00 -2.43 16.81
C LYS A 31 5.30 -1.08 16.66
N PRO A 32 3.98 -1.06 16.43
CA PRO A 32 3.26 0.19 16.22
C PRO A 32 3.20 1.01 17.51
N SER A 33 3.31 2.33 17.39
CA SER A 33 2.89 3.24 18.44
C SER A 33 1.37 3.13 18.66
N VAL A 34 0.87 3.63 19.79
CA VAL A 34 -0.58 3.62 20.09
C VAL A 34 -1.40 4.29 18.99
N LYS A 35 -0.89 5.40 18.40
CA LYS A 35 -1.55 6.08 17.28
C LYS A 35 -1.55 5.25 16.02
N GLN A 36 -0.44 4.61 15.70
CA GLN A 36 -0.34 3.71 14.54
C GLN A 36 -1.25 2.50 14.69
N LEU A 37 -1.36 1.94 15.89
CA LEU A 37 -2.25 0.81 16.15
C LEU A 37 -3.73 1.19 15.94
N LYS A 38 -4.13 2.39 16.38
CA LYS A 38 -5.49 2.90 16.10
C LYS A 38 -5.75 3.04 14.61
N ALA A 39 -4.82 3.65 13.87
CA ALA A 39 -4.94 3.80 12.43
C ALA A 39 -4.95 2.44 11.71
N TRP A 40 -4.11 1.51 12.15
CA TRP A 40 -4.07 0.15 11.64
C TRP A 40 -5.43 -0.57 11.77
N ASN A 41 -6.08 -0.44 12.92
CA ASN A 41 -7.41 -1.03 13.15
C ASN A 41 -8.44 -0.50 12.15
N PHE A 42 -8.44 0.81 11.87
CA PHE A 42 -9.32 1.40 10.84
C PHE A 42 -8.94 0.98 9.41
N LEU A 43 -7.64 0.87 9.12
CA LEU A 43 -7.14 0.43 7.80
C LEU A 43 -7.46 -1.04 7.50
N THR A 44 -7.76 -1.84 8.53
CA THR A 44 -7.97 -3.29 8.40
C THR A 44 -9.36 -3.76 8.83
N ASP A 45 -10.23 -2.85 9.26
CA ASP A 45 -11.62 -3.19 9.54
C ASP A 45 -12.42 -3.39 8.22
N SER A 46 -13.69 -3.81 8.36
CA SER A 46 -14.56 -4.11 7.21
C SER A 46 -15.52 -2.98 6.84
N VAL A 47 -15.43 -1.82 7.51
CA VAL A 47 -16.41 -0.74 7.39
C VAL A 47 -15.79 0.60 7.03
N THR A 48 -14.53 0.83 7.40
CA THR A 48 -13.85 2.09 7.14
C THR A 48 -13.33 2.14 5.70
N ASN A 49 -13.76 3.14 4.94
CA ASN A 49 -13.35 3.32 3.54
C ASN A 49 -12.25 4.37 3.37
N PHE A 50 -12.08 5.26 4.35
CA PHE A 50 -11.10 6.34 4.29
C PHE A 50 -10.47 6.58 5.66
N VAL A 51 -9.13 6.65 5.69
CA VAL A 51 -8.37 6.93 6.92
C VAL A 51 -7.43 8.10 6.67
N GLY A 52 -7.65 9.18 7.39
CA GLY A 52 -6.71 10.30 7.47
C GLY A 52 -5.77 10.14 8.67
N TYR A 53 -4.48 9.99 8.42
CA TYR A 53 -3.48 9.84 9.48
C TYR A 53 -2.53 11.05 9.51
N GLY A 54 -2.79 11.99 10.41
CA GLY A 54 -2.01 13.20 10.60
C GLY A 54 -1.04 13.11 11.78
N GLY A 55 -0.09 14.05 11.84
CA GLY A 55 0.84 14.18 12.95
C GLY A 55 2.16 14.87 12.55
N ALA A 56 3.01 15.13 13.55
CA ALA A 56 4.31 15.77 13.36
C ALA A 56 5.24 14.96 12.45
N ALA A 57 6.29 15.61 11.96
CA ALA A 57 7.41 14.95 11.31
C ALA A 57 7.97 13.84 12.21
N TYR A 58 8.48 12.78 11.60
CA TYR A 58 8.98 11.57 12.30
C TYR A 58 7.93 10.74 13.05
N GLY A 59 6.63 11.03 12.89
CA GLY A 59 5.53 10.25 13.48
C GLY A 59 5.28 8.87 12.87
N GLY A 60 6.16 8.38 11.99
CA GLY A 60 6.05 7.07 11.36
C GLY A 60 4.88 6.93 10.37
N LYS A 61 4.39 8.06 9.82
CA LYS A 61 3.27 8.09 8.85
C LYS A 61 3.57 7.25 7.61
N SER A 62 4.62 7.61 6.88
CA SER A 62 5.04 6.92 5.65
C SER A 62 5.38 5.45 5.91
N TYR A 63 5.94 5.14 7.10
CA TYR A 63 6.22 3.76 7.48
C TYR A 63 4.94 2.94 7.64
N LEU A 64 3.95 3.44 8.39
CA LEU A 64 2.65 2.78 8.56
C LEU A 64 1.94 2.56 7.21
N LEU A 65 1.96 3.58 6.36
CA LEU A 65 1.38 3.56 5.03
C LEU A 65 2.04 2.48 4.15
N CYS A 66 3.37 2.45 4.10
CA CYS A 66 4.12 1.44 3.36
C CYS A 66 3.88 0.03 3.92
N TYR A 67 3.87 -0.09 5.25
CA TYR A 67 3.62 -1.36 5.91
C TYR A 67 2.22 -1.91 5.59
N TRP A 68 1.20 -1.05 5.60
CA TRP A 68 -0.16 -1.41 5.21
C TRP A 68 -0.21 -1.89 3.76
N LEU A 69 0.37 -1.15 2.81
CA LEU A 69 0.40 -1.54 1.40
C LEU A 69 1.09 -2.88 1.18
N VAL A 70 2.25 -3.11 1.79
CA VAL A 70 2.98 -4.37 1.68
C VAL A 70 2.16 -5.51 2.27
N SER A 71 1.55 -5.31 3.43
CA SER A 71 0.72 -6.32 4.09
C SER A 71 -0.50 -6.69 3.25
N MET A 72 -1.21 -5.70 2.70
CA MET A 72 -2.38 -5.93 1.85
C MET A 72 -2.00 -6.61 0.53
N SER A 73 -0.92 -6.16 -0.11
CA SER A 73 -0.41 -6.78 -1.35
C SER A 73 0.01 -8.24 -1.13
N ALA A 74 0.62 -8.54 0.01
CA ALA A 74 1.02 -9.90 0.34
C ALA A 74 -0.18 -10.80 0.70
N ALA A 75 -1.18 -10.26 1.42
CA ALA A 75 -2.34 -11.01 1.89
C ALA A 75 -3.37 -11.30 0.78
N TYR A 76 -3.52 -10.40 -0.19
CA TYR A 76 -4.56 -10.49 -1.22
C TYR A 76 -3.94 -10.66 -2.61
N PRO A 77 -3.94 -11.90 -3.15
CA PRO A 77 -3.39 -12.15 -4.48
C PRO A 77 -4.15 -11.42 -5.60
N ALA A 78 -3.44 -11.07 -6.67
CA ALA A 78 -4.00 -10.46 -7.87
C ALA A 78 -4.78 -9.15 -7.61
N THR A 79 -4.38 -8.39 -6.59
CA THR A 79 -4.94 -7.08 -6.26
C THR A 79 -4.02 -5.96 -6.75
N ALA A 80 -4.60 -4.79 -6.99
CA ALA A 80 -3.91 -3.61 -7.47
C ALA A 80 -3.99 -2.48 -6.41
N TRP A 81 -2.85 -1.96 -6.01
CA TRP A 81 -2.72 -0.93 -4.98
C TRP A 81 -2.04 0.30 -5.55
N GLY A 82 -2.39 1.48 -5.04
CA GLY A 82 -1.76 2.74 -5.39
C GLY A 82 -0.91 3.29 -4.24
N LEU A 83 0.30 3.75 -4.55
CA LEU A 83 1.12 4.57 -3.67
C LEU A 83 1.34 5.93 -4.34
N GLY A 84 0.65 6.94 -3.86
CA GLY A 84 0.68 8.30 -4.41
C GLY A 84 1.48 9.28 -3.58
N ARG A 85 2.04 10.26 -4.24
CA ARG A 85 2.56 11.51 -3.69
C ARG A 85 2.49 12.58 -4.77
N LYS A 86 2.47 13.86 -4.39
CA LYS A 86 2.38 15.00 -5.32
C LYS A 86 3.33 14.84 -6.52
N GLU A 87 4.61 14.57 -6.27
CA GLU A 87 5.60 14.36 -7.30
C GLU A 87 6.21 12.97 -7.25
N LEU A 88 6.17 12.26 -8.37
CA LEU A 88 6.76 10.92 -8.49
C LEU A 88 8.28 10.92 -8.22
N SER A 89 8.97 12.00 -8.61
CA SER A 89 10.39 12.16 -8.35
C SER A 89 10.71 12.22 -6.86
N VAL A 90 9.89 12.89 -6.06
CA VAL A 90 10.00 12.99 -4.61
C VAL A 90 9.58 11.66 -3.96
N LEU A 91 8.49 11.04 -4.44
CA LEU A 91 8.06 9.72 -3.98
C LEU A 91 9.21 8.71 -4.06
N ARG A 92 9.90 8.67 -5.20
CA ARG A 92 11.05 7.75 -5.40
C ARG A 92 12.20 8.00 -4.44
N LYS A 93 12.48 9.26 -4.09
CA LYS A 93 13.58 9.65 -3.20
C LYS A 93 13.27 9.50 -1.72
N THR A 94 12.01 9.33 -1.34
CA THR A 94 11.56 9.33 0.05
C THR A 94 10.72 8.11 0.40
N THR A 95 9.44 8.11 0.02
CA THR A 95 8.47 7.08 0.41
C THR A 95 8.81 5.70 -0.16
N LEU A 96 9.35 5.64 -1.40
CA LEU A 96 9.77 4.37 -2.01
C LEU A 96 10.96 3.74 -1.25
N ILE A 97 11.88 4.55 -0.73
CA ILE A 97 12.99 4.05 0.11
C ILE A 97 12.41 3.42 1.39
N THR A 98 11.42 4.07 1.99
CA THR A 98 10.71 3.52 3.16
C THR A 98 9.99 2.22 2.81
N LEU A 99 9.38 2.13 1.63
CA LEU A 99 8.71 0.92 1.16
C LEU A 99 9.70 -0.25 1.00
N PHE A 100 10.87 -0.01 0.41
CA PHE A 100 11.90 -1.04 0.31
C PHE A 100 12.42 -1.49 1.67
N LYS A 101 12.59 -0.57 2.61
CA LYS A 101 12.95 -0.92 3.99
C LYS A 101 11.89 -1.82 4.63
N VAL A 102 10.61 -1.52 4.46
CA VAL A 102 9.50 -2.37 4.95
C VAL A 102 9.52 -3.74 4.28
N LEU A 103 9.74 -3.81 2.95
CA LEU A 103 9.85 -5.09 2.24
C LEU A 103 10.99 -5.95 2.81
N GLU A 104 12.15 -5.34 3.08
CA GLU A 104 13.31 -6.01 3.70
C GLU A 104 12.99 -6.49 5.12
N GLU A 105 12.39 -5.64 5.97
CA GLU A 105 11.97 -5.99 7.33
C GLU A 105 10.94 -7.13 7.34
N CYS A 106 10.07 -7.19 6.32
CA CYS A 106 9.16 -8.31 6.08
C CYS A 106 9.86 -9.53 5.45
N ARG A 107 11.19 -9.51 5.29
CA ARG A 107 11.98 -10.57 4.66
C ARG A 107 11.54 -10.95 3.25
N LEU A 108 10.99 -9.98 2.51
CA LEU A 108 10.64 -10.14 1.12
C LEU A 108 11.85 -9.88 0.23
N ILE A 109 12.26 -10.90 -0.52
CA ILE A 109 13.51 -10.92 -1.30
C ILE A 109 13.22 -10.45 -2.72
N PRO A 110 13.97 -9.43 -3.23
CA PRO A 110 13.88 -9.01 -4.63
C PRO A 110 14.14 -10.17 -5.59
N GLY A 111 13.41 -10.22 -6.70
CA GLY A 111 13.53 -11.27 -7.72
C GLY A 111 12.85 -12.59 -7.33
N LYS A 112 12.58 -12.83 -6.06
CA LYS A 112 11.86 -14.02 -5.57
C LYS A 112 10.43 -13.72 -5.15
N HIS A 113 10.23 -12.71 -4.31
CA HIS A 113 8.94 -12.37 -3.73
C HIS A 113 8.30 -11.16 -4.39
N TYR A 114 9.11 -10.26 -4.94
CA TYR A 114 8.66 -9.11 -5.72
C TYR A 114 9.71 -8.67 -6.74
N VAL A 115 9.25 -7.94 -7.75
CA VAL A 115 10.10 -7.27 -8.74
C VAL A 115 9.67 -5.81 -8.84
N TYR A 116 10.61 -4.89 -8.81
CA TYR A 116 10.37 -3.47 -9.06
C TYR A 116 10.82 -3.10 -10.48
N ASN A 117 9.88 -2.61 -11.28
CA ASN A 117 10.16 -2.02 -12.60
C ASN A 117 10.17 -0.49 -12.45
N ALA A 118 11.37 0.10 -12.49
CA ALA A 118 11.56 1.54 -12.35
C ALA A 118 11.07 2.34 -13.58
N GLN A 119 10.97 1.71 -14.74
CA GLN A 119 10.49 2.35 -15.97
C GLN A 119 8.96 2.51 -15.96
N SER A 120 8.25 1.46 -15.58
CA SER A 120 6.78 1.48 -15.47
C SER A 120 6.28 1.98 -14.11
N ASN A 121 7.15 2.17 -13.12
CA ASN A 121 6.79 2.53 -11.75
C ASN A 121 5.87 1.54 -11.05
N ILE A 122 6.12 0.24 -11.24
CA ILE A 122 5.29 -0.83 -10.72
C ILE A 122 6.15 -1.78 -9.88
N ILE A 123 5.65 -2.14 -8.71
CA ILE A 123 6.15 -3.27 -7.93
C ILE A 123 5.17 -4.43 -8.13
N THR A 124 5.66 -5.56 -8.63
CA THR A 124 4.86 -6.76 -8.84
C THR A 124 5.28 -7.83 -7.86
N PHE A 125 4.34 -8.37 -7.10
CA PHE A 125 4.57 -9.45 -6.15
C PHE A 125 4.41 -10.83 -6.82
N ALA A 126 5.04 -11.86 -6.26
CA ALA A 126 4.95 -13.23 -6.75
C ALA A 126 3.51 -13.79 -6.76
N ASN A 127 2.62 -13.29 -5.90
CA ASN A 127 1.20 -13.62 -5.85
C ASN A 127 0.36 -12.85 -6.89
N LYS A 128 1.00 -12.14 -7.83
CA LYS A 128 0.38 -11.31 -8.88
C LYS A 128 -0.29 -10.02 -8.39
N SER A 129 -0.17 -9.67 -7.12
CA SER A 129 -0.57 -8.33 -6.69
C SER A 129 0.43 -7.28 -7.15
N VAL A 130 -0.01 -6.04 -7.32
CA VAL A 130 0.83 -4.95 -7.82
C VAL A 130 0.66 -3.69 -6.97
N ILE A 131 1.73 -2.91 -6.87
CA ILE A 131 1.69 -1.54 -6.33
C ILE A 131 2.13 -0.60 -7.44
N PHE A 132 1.25 0.32 -7.84
CA PHE A 132 1.54 1.42 -8.76
C PHE A 132 2.07 2.62 -7.99
N LEU A 133 3.18 3.21 -8.43
CA LEU A 133 3.66 4.50 -7.93
C LEU A 133 3.01 5.61 -8.74
N LEU A 134 2.27 6.48 -8.08
CA LEU A 134 1.39 7.47 -8.72
C LEU A 134 1.88 8.89 -8.45
N ASP A 135 1.97 9.69 -9.53
CA ASP A 135 2.11 11.13 -9.45
C ASP A 135 0.72 11.74 -9.23
N THR A 136 0.48 12.33 -8.05
CA THR A 136 -0.81 12.91 -7.70
C THR A 136 -0.84 14.44 -7.85
N ALA A 137 0.18 15.04 -8.50
CA ALA A 137 0.19 16.47 -8.76
C ALA A 137 -1.04 16.90 -9.56
N TYR A 138 -1.62 18.01 -9.15
CA TYR A 138 -2.65 18.65 -9.97
C TYR A 138 -2.06 19.07 -11.31
N GLN A 139 -2.73 18.71 -12.39
CA GLN A 139 -2.36 19.11 -13.75
C GLN A 139 -3.51 19.89 -14.36
N PRO A 140 -3.30 21.16 -14.79
CA PRO A 140 -4.36 21.95 -15.45
C PRO A 140 -4.91 21.29 -16.72
N SER A 141 -4.12 20.45 -17.39
CA SER A 141 -4.53 19.66 -18.55
C SER A 141 -5.35 18.42 -18.21
N ASP A 142 -5.34 17.99 -16.95
CA ASP A 142 -6.08 16.81 -16.44
C ASP A 142 -6.66 17.09 -15.06
N PRO A 143 -7.60 18.08 -14.96
CA PRO A 143 -8.14 18.52 -13.67
C PRO A 143 -8.98 17.47 -12.96
N LEU A 144 -9.46 16.45 -13.68
CA LEU A 144 -10.27 15.35 -13.15
C LEU A 144 -9.45 14.06 -12.92
N TYR A 145 -8.12 14.14 -13.01
CA TYR A 145 -7.22 12.99 -12.84
C TYR A 145 -7.58 11.79 -13.73
N THR A 146 -8.01 12.05 -14.96
CA THR A 146 -8.43 11.02 -15.93
C THR A 146 -7.30 10.04 -16.27
N ARG A 147 -6.04 10.44 -16.08
CA ARG A 147 -4.86 9.58 -16.21
C ARG A 147 -4.88 8.35 -15.29
N PHE A 148 -5.70 8.37 -14.24
CA PHE A 148 -5.89 7.23 -13.35
C PHE A 148 -7.15 6.41 -13.67
N GLY A 149 -7.98 6.87 -14.60
CA GLY A 149 -9.27 6.26 -14.93
C GLY A 149 -9.21 4.82 -15.43
N GLY A 150 -8.05 4.39 -15.96
CA GLY A 150 -7.81 3.01 -16.36
C GLY A 150 -7.26 2.10 -15.25
N LEU A 151 -6.99 2.64 -14.06
CA LEU A 151 -6.46 1.86 -12.94
C LEU A 151 -7.60 1.30 -12.09
N GLU A 152 -7.78 -0.01 -12.12
CA GLU A 152 -8.72 -0.71 -11.23
C GLU A 152 -8.05 -0.98 -9.87
N LEU A 153 -7.93 0.04 -9.03
CA LEU A 153 -7.27 -0.08 -7.73
C LEU A 153 -8.19 -0.72 -6.70
N THR A 154 -7.66 -1.68 -5.96
CA THR A 154 -8.29 -2.26 -4.76
C THR A 154 -8.26 -1.26 -3.59
N GLY A 155 -7.18 -0.49 -3.50
CA GLY A 155 -7.00 0.58 -2.54
C GLY A 155 -5.81 1.46 -2.89
N CYS A 156 -5.75 2.63 -2.26
CA CYS A 156 -4.69 3.61 -2.52
C CYS A 156 -4.27 4.27 -1.22
N ALA A 157 -2.99 4.58 -1.14
CA ALA A 157 -2.41 5.37 -0.07
C ALA A 157 -1.67 6.58 -0.66
N VAL A 158 -1.91 7.77 -0.11
CA VAL A 158 -1.26 9.00 -0.53
C VAL A 158 -0.42 9.53 0.63
N ASP A 159 0.89 9.63 0.40
CA ASP A 159 1.84 10.20 1.37
C ASP A 159 1.91 11.72 1.17
N GLU A 160 1.96 12.47 2.27
CA GLU A 160 1.97 13.94 2.27
C GLU A 160 0.82 14.54 1.45
N SER A 161 -0.41 14.13 1.76
CA SER A 161 -1.63 14.57 1.04
C SER A 161 -1.89 16.08 1.14
N SER A 162 -1.27 16.79 2.09
CA SER A 162 -1.34 18.24 2.20
C SER A 162 -0.53 18.99 1.13
N GLU A 163 0.32 18.28 0.38
CA GLU A 163 1.09 18.84 -0.72
C GLU A 163 0.35 18.76 -2.07
N THR A 164 -0.75 17.99 -2.14
CA THR A 164 -1.52 17.75 -3.39
C THR A 164 -2.53 18.83 -3.66
#